data_af8cbe47f7964512e59d4fa6244d09e2
#
_entry.id   af8cbe47f7964512e59d4fa6244d09e2
#
_cell.length_a   1.000
_cell.length_b   1.000
_cell.length_c   1.000
_cell.angle_alpha   90.00
_cell.angle_beta   90.00
_cell.angle_gamma   90.00
#
_symmetry.space_group_name_H-M   'P 1'
#
loop_
_entity.id
_entity.type
_entity.pdbx_description
1 polymer ?
#
loop_
_entity_poly.entity_id
_entity_poly.type
_entity_poly.pdbx_seq_one_letter_code
_entity_poly.pdbx_strand_id
1 'polypeptide(L)'
;MGRAQSKPTLCSRCHVTLLLSFSVVLHPPPKTLKMASLQLRRLLLRSVRFRSISFISSSPIQPHPHSSHQFPSNISSHFQHSTIFAPPSFFQTKFFSSESESEPVSPTQTLSEESDPIARAISSELLKEPESDPNSVAQRLQLSFSHITPTPSLVLQTLNLSLEAGRTVLGFHQWLASNPKFTHTDETLSYFVDYFGRRKDFKATNKVLASGGAGSNTLLAAIDRLVRAGRPSQVVQFFERMEKDYGLRRDRSSLKVVVEKLCLKGYASYAEKMTKDLAKEFFPDEAMCDLLVMGYCIDGKIEEARRLAGEMYRGGFELGVEAYNAMLDCVCKICRQKDPFKLNPESEKVLVEMDHHGVPRNVETFNVLITNLCKIRKTDAALGLFFLMRGWRCNPNETTFLVLIKSLYQAARLEEGDGMIDGMKSSGFGAFLDKKAYFDFLTILCGIERIDHALKIFAMMKADGCEPGVKTYDLLMKKLGAHDRVDKANALFNEARGRGLDVTPKEYAVDPRFVKKKEKKVKGEKKRETLPEKMARKRRRLKQIRLSFVKKPKRKMG
;
A
#
# COMPACT_ATOMS: atom_id res chain seq x y z
N MET A 1 -76.89 27.82 -3.22
CA MET A 1 -76.44 28.07 -4.60
C MET A 1 -74.94 27.85 -4.59
N GLY A 2 -74.34 26.75 -4.93
CA GLY A 2 -74.43 25.88 -6.06
C GLY A 2 -73.35 26.16 -7.05
N ARG A 3 -72.36 25.29 -7.04
CA ARG A 3 -71.58 24.78 -8.20
C ARG A 3 -70.20 24.26 -7.71
N ALA A 4 -70.03 23.00 -7.66
CA ALA A 4 -69.80 22.02 -8.74
C ALA A 4 -68.30 21.90 -9.06
N GLN A 5 -67.77 20.80 -8.62
CA GLN A 5 -66.45 20.25 -8.86
C GLN A 5 -66.25 19.83 -10.31
N SER A 6 -65.07 19.98 -10.86
CA SER A 6 -64.62 19.19 -11.99
C SER A 6 -63.27 18.54 -11.67
N LYS A 7 -63.28 17.22 -11.61
CA LYS A 7 -62.08 16.36 -11.55
C LYS A 7 -61.47 16.23 -12.95
N PRO A 8 -60.15 16.19 -13.10
CA PRO A 8 -59.54 15.71 -14.32
C PRO A 8 -59.39 14.17 -14.28
N THR A 9 -59.85 13.51 -15.29
CA THR A 9 -59.74 12.09 -15.60
C THR A 9 -58.28 11.75 -15.94
N LEU A 10 -57.69 10.84 -15.18
CA LEU A 10 -56.39 10.24 -15.45
C LEU A 10 -56.52 9.11 -16.47
N CYS A 11 -55.76 9.20 -17.53
CA CYS A 11 -55.70 8.26 -18.63
C CYS A 11 -55.12 6.89 -18.18
N SER A 12 -55.90 5.83 -18.34
CA SER A 12 -55.62 4.46 -17.89
C SER A 12 -54.52 3.70 -18.65
N ARG A 13 -53.69 4.39 -19.45
CA ARG A 13 -52.62 3.73 -20.23
C ARG A 13 -51.21 3.87 -19.63
N CYS A 14 -51.00 4.71 -18.62
CA CYS A 14 -49.67 4.88 -17.99
C CYS A 14 -49.45 3.98 -16.77
N HIS A 15 -50.49 3.28 -16.28
CA HIS A 15 -50.36 2.45 -15.06
C HIS A 15 -49.86 1.01 -15.29
N VAL A 16 -49.85 0.54 -16.53
CA VAL A 16 -49.47 -0.86 -16.83
C VAL A 16 -47.96 -1.01 -17.07
N THR A 17 -47.26 0.06 -17.45
CA THR A 17 -45.83 0.00 -17.72
C THR A 17 -44.97 0.18 -16.46
N LEU A 18 -45.53 0.73 -15.38
CA LEU A 18 -44.79 0.93 -14.11
C LEU A 18 -44.87 -0.28 -13.16
N LEU A 19 -45.84 -1.17 -13.37
CA LEU A 19 -45.98 -2.38 -12.52
C LEU A 19 -45.15 -3.57 -12.99
N LEU A 20 -44.60 -3.54 -14.21
CA LEU A 20 -43.75 -4.61 -14.73
C LEU A 20 -42.25 -4.40 -14.45
N SER A 21 -41.85 -3.20 -14.07
CA SER A 21 -40.46 -2.92 -13.70
C SER A 21 -40.13 -3.13 -12.20
N PHE A 22 -41.15 -3.24 -11.34
CA PHE A 22 -40.94 -3.48 -9.90
C PHE A 22 -41.03 -4.94 -9.46
N SER A 23 -41.46 -5.86 -10.36
CA SER A 23 -41.62 -7.28 -10.01
C SER A 23 -40.36 -8.13 -10.17
N VAL A 24 -39.22 -7.56 -10.59
CA VAL A 24 -37.98 -8.31 -10.80
C VAL A 24 -36.99 -8.14 -9.63
N VAL A 25 -37.27 -7.25 -8.66
CA VAL A 25 -36.32 -6.90 -7.59
C VAL A 25 -36.60 -7.57 -6.23
N LEU A 26 -37.69 -8.30 -6.05
CA LEU A 26 -38.10 -8.85 -4.75
C LEU A 26 -38.28 -10.38 -4.74
N HIS A 27 -37.32 -11.13 -5.31
CA HIS A 27 -37.16 -12.52 -4.91
C HIS A 27 -35.81 -12.68 -4.17
N PRO A 28 -35.84 -13.02 -2.87
CA PRO A 28 -34.64 -13.49 -2.21
C PRO A 28 -34.16 -14.76 -2.92
N PRO A 29 -32.85 -14.95 -3.13
CA PRO A 29 -32.33 -16.15 -3.78
C PRO A 29 -32.86 -17.38 -3.05
N PRO A 30 -33.27 -18.43 -3.76
CA PRO A 30 -33.87 -19.61 -3.15
C PRO A 30 -32.92 -20.21 -2.10
N LYS A 31 -33.46 -20.62 -0.97
CA LYS A 31 -32.72 -21.19 0.17
C LYS A 31 -31.76 -22.32 -0.23
N THR A 32 -31.98 -22.97 -1.35
CA THR A 32 -31.13 -23.99 -1.97
C THR A 32 -29.76 -23.46 -2.44
N LEU A 33 -29.63 -22.21 -2.88
CA LEU A 33 -28.32 -21.64 -3.27
C LEU A 33 -27.45 -21.30 -2.04
N LYS A 34 -28.07 -20.89 -0.92
CA LYS A 34 -27.32 -20.67 0.35
C LYS A 34 -26.75 -21.98 0.90
N MET A 35 -27.48 -23.09 0.79
CA MET A 35 -27.00 -24.42 1.21
C MET A 35 -25.93 -24.96 0.26
N ALA A 36 -26.04 -24.72 -1.05
CA ALA A 36 -25.03 -25.13 -2.02
C ALA A 36 -23.70 -24.40 -1.82
N SER A 37 -23.71 -23.11 -1.47
CA SER A 37 -22.48 -22.33 -1.19
C SER A 37 -21.79 -22.79 0.11
N LEU A 38 -22.57 -23.16 1.12
CA LEU A 38 -22.05 -23.72 2.38
C LEU A 38 -21.56 -25.17 2.23
N GLN A 39 -22.21 -25.98 1.41
CA GLN A 39 -21.77 -27.35 1.10
C GLN A 39 -20.55 -27.36 0.18
N LEU A 40 -20.47 -26.47 -0.82
CA LEU A 40 -19.26 -26.28 -1.63
C LEU A 40 -18.08 -25.79 -0.77
N ARG A 41 -18.31 -24.89 0.20
CA ARG A 41 -17.31 -24.50 1.19
C ARG A 41 -16.83 -25.67 2.04
N ARG A 42 -17.72 -26.54 2.50
CA ARG A 42 -17.36 -27.76 3.29
C ARG A 42 -16.65 -28.81 2.45
N LEU A 43 -16.99 -28.95 1.17
CA LEU A 43 -16.33 -29.87 0.24
C LEU A 43 -14.95 -29.37 -0.21
N LEU A 44 -14.76 -28.07 -0.42
CA LEU A 44 -13.46 -27.46 -0.75
C LEU A 44 -12.49 -27.48 0.43
N LEU A 45 -12.99 -27.50 1.68
CA LEU A 45 -12.15 -27.61 2.87
C LEU A 45 -11.73 -29.05 3.22
N ARG A 46 -12.33 -30.09 2.59
CA ARG A 46 -12.08 -31.50 2.95
C ARG A 46 -11.30 -32.34 1.95
N SER A 47 -11.15 -31.93 0.70
CA SER A 47 -10.43 -32.77 -0.27
C SER A 47 -9.88 -31.99 -1.45
N VAL A 48 -8.69 -31.46 -1.35
CA VAL A 48 -7.90 -31.15 -2.54
C VAL A 48 -6.57 -31.89 -2.46
N ARG A 49 -6.60 -33.17 -2.83
CA ARG A 49 -5.45 -33.82 -3.45
C ARG A 49 -5.47 -33.35 -4.91
N PHE A 50 -4.67 -32.36 -5.23
CA PHE A 50 -4.46 -31.92 -6.61
C PHE A 50 -3.77 -33.03 -7.38
N ARG A 51 -4.50 -33.63 -8.32
CA ARG A 51 -3.89 -34.26 -9.50
C ARG A 51 -3.49 -33.11 -10.44
N SER A 52 -2.25 -33.11 -10.85
CA SER A 52 -1.70 -32.24 -11.87
C SER A 52 -2.63 -32.19 -13.09
N ILE A 53 -3.21 -31.04 -13.38
CA ILE A 53 -3.91 -30.78 -14.63
C ILE A 53 -2.83 -30.39 -15.63
N SER A 54 -2.48 -31.33 -16.50
CA SER A 54 -1.70 -31.08 -17.72
C SER A 54 -2.52 -30.17 -18.63
N PHE A 55 -1.97 -29.01 -18.94
CA PHE A 55 -2.50 -28.13 -19.98
C PHE A 55 -2.42 -28.86 -21.33
N ILE A 56 -3.57 -29.13 -21.93
CA ILE A 56 -3.69 -29.58 -23.32
C ILE A 56 -3.38 -28.36 -24.18
N SER A 57 -2.25 -28.42 -24.88
CA SER A 57 -1.91 -27.47 -25.93
C SER A 57 -2.84 -27.68 -27.12
N SER A 58 -3.73 -26.71 -27.35
CA SER A 58 -4.46 -26.64 -28.60
C SER A 58 -3.59 -26.01 -29.70
N SER A 59 -3.43 -26.76 -30.76
CA SER A 59 -2.69 -26.44 -31.99
C SER A 59 -3.22 -25.18 -32.70
N PRO A 60 -2.38 -24.47 -33.46
CA PRO A 60 -2.79 -23.24 -34.15
C PRO A 60 -3.65 -23.53 -35.37
N ILE A 61 -4.76 -22.81 -35.47
CA ILE A 61 -5.60 -22.74 -36.67
C ILE A 61 -4.96 -21.76 -37.65
N GLN A 62 -4.66 -22.21 -38.85
CA GLN A 62 -4.18 -21.41 -39.97
C GLN A 62 -5.27 -20.46 -40.49
N PRO A 63 -4.90 -19.25 -40.97
CA PRO A 63 -5.84 -18.33 -41.61
C PRO A 63 -6.02 -18.63 -43.09
N HIS A 64 -7.27 -18.67 -43.56
CA HIS A 64 -7.60 -18.58 -44.97
C HIS A 64 -7.89 -17.11 -45.36
N PRO A 65 -7.54 -16.70 -46.61
CA PRO A 65 -7.58 -15.32 -47.07
C PRO A 65 -8.86 -14.97 -47.85
N HIS A 66 -9.02 -13.67 -48.10
CA HIS A 66 -9.98 -12.94 -48.98
C HIS A 66 -11.31 -12.48 -48.30
N SER A 67 -11.50 -11.18 -48.19
CA SER A 67 -11.82 -10.27 -49.29
C SER A 67 -11.80 -8.81 -48.83
N SER A 68 -11.31 -7.96 -49.72
CA SER A 68 -11.25 -6.52 -49.72
C SER A 68 -12.64 -5.87 -49.78
N HIS A 69 -12.93 -4.89 -48.89
CA HIS A 69 -13.83 -3.79 -49.25
C HIS A 69 -13.31 -2.49 -48.65
N GLN A 70 -13.08 -1.56 -49.56
CA GLN A 70 -12.67 -0.17 -49.37
C GLN A 70 -13.78 0.62 -48.70
N PHE A 71 -13.43 1.55 -47.83
CA PHE A 71 -14.28 2.64 -47.38
C PHE A 71 -13.66 3.99 -47.68
N PRO A 72 -14.47 4.99 -48.08
CA PRO A 72 -13.98 6.32 -48.43
C PRO A 72 -13.85 7.21 -47.21
N SER A 73 -12.88 8.09 -47.34
CA SER A 73 -12.53 9.20 -46.47
C SER A 73 -13.53 10.36 -46.53
N ASN A 74 -13.47 11.18 -45.48
CA ASN A 74 -13.95 12.55 -45.28
C ASN A 74 -15.32 12.73 -44.65
N ILE A 75 -15.25 13.32 -43.44
CA ILE A 75 -15.88 14.64 -43.15
C ILE A 75 -15.21 15.21 -41.87
N SER A 76 -14.60 16.36 -42.05
CA SER A 76 -14.13 17.27 -41.03
C SER A 76 -15.28 18.16 -40.57
N SER A 77 -15.48 18.34 -39.24
CA SER A 77 -16.01 19.60 -38.69
C SER A 77 -15.92 19.64 -37.16
N HIS A 78 -15.19 20.63 -36.68
CA HIS A 78 -15.33 21.40 -35.44
C HIS A 78 -16.34 20.94 -34.39
N PHE A 79 -15.83 20.64 -33.16
CA PHE A 79 -16.49 21.11 -31.94
C PHE A 79 -15.48 21.45 -30.86
N GLN A 80 -15.75 22.59 -30.21
CA GLN A 80 -14.92 23.29 -29.24
C GLN A 80 -14.95 22.61 -27.85
N HIS A 81 -13.90 22.89 -27.11
CA HIS A 81 -13.63 22.67 -25.70
C HIS A 81 -14.85 22.60 -24.76
N SER A 82 -14.93 21.50 -24.03
CA SER A 82 -15.48 21.46 -22.68
C SER A 82 -14.54 20.62 -21.84
N THR A 83 -13.84 21.29 -20.94
CA THR A 83 -13.01 20.69 -19.90
C THR A 83 -13.88 19.88 -18.94
N ILE A 84 -13.85 18.58 -19.08
CA ILE A 84 -14.42 17.66 -18.08
C ILE A 84 -13.29 17.39 -17.05
N PHE A 85 -13.49 17.86 -15.84
CA PHE A 85 -12.68 17.55 -14.67
C PHE A 85 -12.67 16.02 -14.48
N ALA A 86 -11.52 15.41 -14.64
CA ALA A 86 -11.28 14.07 -14.17
C ALA A 86 -11.18 14.09 -12.63
N PRO A 87 -11.82 13.14 -11.91
CA PRO A 87 -11.63 13.06 -10.46
C PRO A 87 -10.18 12.62 -10.17
N PRO A 88 -9.55 13.14 -9.11
CA PRO A 88 -8.18 12.78 -8.76
C PRO A 88 -8.14 11.33 -8.27
N SER A 89 -7.51 10.47 -9.04
CA SER A 89 -7.17 9.09 -8.71
C SER A 89 -6.05 9.05 -7.67
N PHE A 90 -6.32 9.41 -6.41
CA PHE A 90 -5.29 9.52 -5.37
C PHE A 90 -5.37 8.45 -4.28
N PHE A 91 -6.32 7.51 -4.34
CA PHE A 91 -6.61 6.61 -3.23
C PHE A 91 -6.09 5.17 -3.36
N GLN A 92 -5.43 4.78 -4.45
CA GLN A 92 -5.20 3.34 -4.71
C GLN A 92 -3.94 2.69 -4.16
N THR A 93 -2.99 3.38 -3.53
CA THR A 93 -1.69 2.71 -3.25
C THR A 93 -1.11 2.81 -1.84
N LYS A 94 -1.82 3.31 -0.82
CA LYS A 94 -1.20 3.49 0.52
C LYS A 94 -1.74 2.63 1.66
N PHE A 95 -2.70 1.74 1.46
CA PHE A 95 -3.28 0.97 2.56
C PHE A 95 -2.51 -0.31 2.98
N PHE A 96 -1.46 -0.72 2.28
CA PHE A 96 -0.85 -2.03 2.49
C PHE A 96 0.62 -2.07 2.92
N SER A 97 1.17 -1.03 3.49
CA SER A 97 2.52 -1.12 4.08
C SER A 97 2.59 -0.47 5.45
N SER A 98 2.20 -1.24 6.48
CA SER A 98 2.61 -0.98 7.85
C SER A 98 3.78 -1.90 8.18
N GLU A 99 4.98 -1.51 7.80
CA GLU A 99 6.23 -1.93 8.43
C GLU A 99 7.32 -0.94 8.02
N SER A 100 7.97 -0.37 9.03
CA SER A 100 9.05 0.62 8.99
C SER A 100 8.65 2.01 8.47
N GLU A 101 8.54 2.92 9.42
CA GLU A 101 8.60 4.37 9.20
C GLU A 101 9.98 4.77 8.64
N SER A 102 10.16 4.56 7.34
CA SER A 102 10.99 5.46 6.56
C SER A 102 10.04 6.49 6.00
N GLU A 103 10.18 7.75 6.41
CA GLU A 103 9.47 8.88 5.83
C GLU A 103 9.42 8.69 4.31
N PRO A 104 8.23 8.85 3.66
CA PRO A 104 8.23 9.00 2.22
C PRO A 104 9.00 10.29 1.96
N VAL A 105 10.22 10.15 1.51
CA VAL A 105 10.95 11.21 0.81
C VAL A 105 9.95 11.73 -0.22
N SER A 106 9.51 12.98 -0.06
CA SER A 106 8.85 13.75 -1.12
C SER A 106 9.58 13.44 -2.42
N PRO A 107 8.90 13.37 -3.57
CA PRO A 107 9.60 13.14 -4.81
C PRO A 107 10.71 14.18 -4.88
N THR A 108 11.92 13.76 -4.59
CA THR A 108 13.12 14.47 -4.95
C THR A 108 13.08 14.41 -6.46
N GLN A 109 12.45 15.43 -7.07
CA GLN A 109 12.87 15.81 -8.39
C GLN A 109 14.38 15.87 -8.25
N THR A 110 15.07 15.02 -8.98
CA THR A 110 16.48 15.16 -9.29
C THR A 110 16.59 16.54 -9.95
N LEU A 111 16.69 17.58 -9.09
CA LEU A 111 17.14 18.89 -9.50
C LEU A 111 18.58 18.64 -9.96
N SER A 112 18.78 18.72 -11.26
CA SER A 112 20.06 18.89 -11.91
C SER A 112 20.97 19.76 -11.03
N GLU A 113 22.25 19.45 -10.97
CA GLU A 113 23.30 19.99 -10.08
C GLU A 113 23.57 21.49 -10.19
N GLU A 114 22.69 22.32 -10.76
CA GLU A 114 22.77 23.78 -10.83
C GLU A 114 21.85 24.44 -9.81
N SER A 115 22.13 24.23 -8.50
CA SER A 115 21.56 25.12 -7.49
C SER A 115 22.13 26.52 -7.66
N ASP A 116 21.25 27.52 -7.62
CA ASP A 116 21.61 28.93 -7.73
C ASP A 116 22.76 29.26 -6.75
N PRO A 117 23.89 29.85 -7.24
CA PRO A 117 25.02 30.24 -6.40
C PRO A 117 24.61 31.16 -5.24
N ILE A 118 23.58 31.97 -5.44
CA ILE A 118 23.01 32.87 -4.42
C ILE A 118 22.32 32.04 -3.32
N ALA A 119 21.54 31.03 -3.68
CA ALA A 119 20.92 30.14 -2.70
C ALA A 119 21.96 29.42 -1.84
N ARG A 120 23.06 28.98 -2.44
CA ARG A 120 24.19 28.37 -1.70
C ARG A 120 24.87 29.38 -0.78
N ALA A 121 25.09 30.61 -1.22
CA ALA A 121 25.69 31.65 -0.39
C ALA A 121 24.81 32.00 0.82
N ILE A 122 23.52 32.19 0.63
CA ILE A 122 22.56 32.44 1.72
C ILE A 122 22.53 31.24 2.67
N SER A 123 22.44 30.00 2.15
CA SER A 123 22.44 28.79 2.95
C SER A 123 23.71 28.67 3.80
N SER A 124 24.90 28.97 3.22
CA SER A 124 26.14 28.96 3.97
C SER A 124 26.16 29.96 5.12
N GLU A 125 25.54 31.14 4.91
CA GLU A 125 25.41 32.16 5.98
C GLU A 125 24.48 31.71 7.12
N LEU A 126 23.38 31.02 6.78
CA LEU A 126 22.44 30.46 7.75
C LEU A 126 23.03 29.33 8.57
N LEU A 127 23.97 28.58 8.00
CA LEU A 127 24.63 27.41 8.64
C LEU A 127 25.83 27.81 9.53
N LYS A 128 26.39 29.03 9.41
CA LYS A 128 27.58 29.42 10.18
C LYS A 128 27.36 29.36 11.70
N GLU A 129 26.20 29.82 12.17
CA GLU A 129 25.88 29.92 13.59
C GLU A 129 24.43 29.50 13.85
N PRO A 130 24.11 28.21 13.99
CA PRO A 130 22.73 27.70 14.10
C PRO A 130 21.97 28.22 15.33
N GLU A 131 22.66 28.65 16.37
CA GLU A 131 22.08 29.15 17.63
C GLU A 131 21.90 30.68 17.68
N SER A 132 22.24 31.39 16.59
CA SER A 132 22.10 32.86 16.53
C SER A 132 20.65 33.32 16.66
N ASP A 133 20.46 34.48 17.31
CA ASP A 133 19.14 35.13 17.36
C ASP A 133 18.64 35.48 15.94
N PRO A 134 17.37 35.17 15.62
CA PRO A 134 16.81 35.46 14.29
C PRO A 134 16.96 36.91 13.82
N ASN A 135 16.90 37.88 14.75
CA ASN A 135 17.07 39.29 14.38
C ASN A 135 18.49 39.60 13.92
N SER A 136 19.51 39.06 14.61
CA SER A 136 20.91 39.22 14.20
C SER A 136 21.19 38.58 12.84
N VAL A 137 20.59 37.43 12.57
CA VAL A 137 20.66 36.75 11.26
C VAL A 137 20.04 37.61 10.18
N ALA A 138 18.86 38.19 10.43
CA ALA A 138 18.20 39.08 9.46
C ALA A 138 19.06 40.31 9.13
N GLN A 139 19.72 40.90 10.15
CA GLN A 139 20.63 42.03 9.93
C GLN A 139 21.87 41.63 9.11
N ARG A 140 22.50 40.48 9.41
CA ARG A 140 23.63 39.98 8.61
C ARG A 140 23.24 39.75 7.14
N LEU A 141 22.07 39.12 6.92
CA LEU A 141 21.56 38.92 5.56
C LEU A 141 21.28 40.23 4.85
N GLN A 142 20.77 41.26 5.56
CA GLN A 142 20.53 42.59 4.99
C GLN A 142 21.83 43.26 4.59
N LEU A 143 22.90 43.13 5.36
CA LEU A 143 24.23 43.71 5.03
C LEU A 143 24.88 42.95 3.86
N SER A 144 24.80 41.63 3.81
CA SER A 144 25.50 40.80 2.82
C SER A 144 24.76 40.72 1.50
N PHE A 145 23.43 40.74 1.51
CA PHE A 145 22.58 40.44 0.34
C PHE A 145 21.53 41.52 0.02
N SER A 146 21.79 42.79 0.41
CA SER A 146 20.88 43.92 0.17
C SER A 146 20.62 44.17 -1.33
N HIS A 147 21.55 43.83 -2.21
CA HIS A 147 21.47 43.99 -3.65
C HIS A 147 20.62 42.95 -4.38
N ILE A 148 20.25 41.86 -3.68
CA ILE A 148 19.52 40.72 -4.27
C ILE A 148 18.02 40.98 -4.21
N THR A 149 17.34 40.68 -5.31
CA THR A 149 15.87 40.59 -5.36
C THR A 149 15.44 39.13 -5.12
N PRO A 150 14.87 38.79 -3.94
CA PRO A 150 14.44 37.42 -3.67
C PRO A 150 13.33 36.98 -4.63
N THR A 151 13.40 35.74 -5.09
CA THR A 151 12.35 35.07 -5.85
C THR A 151 11.81 33.87 -5.09
N PRO A 152 10.56 33.40 -5.33
CA PRO A 152 10.04 32.19 -4.69
C PRO A 152 10.93 30.97 -4.91
N SER A 153 11.52 30.81 -6.10
CA SER A 153 12.46 29.72 -6.41
C SER A 153 13.72 29.78 -5.57
N LEU A 154 14.31 30.99 -5.39
CA LEU A 154 15.47 31.20 -4.52
C LEU A 154 15.17 30.81 -3.07
N VAL A 155 13.98 31.18 -2.55
CA VAL A 155 13.54 30.82 -1.20
C VAL A 155 13.46 29.31 -1.02
N LEU A 156 12.83 28.60 -1.98
CA LEU A 156 12.70 27.15 -1.93
C LEU A 156 14.07 26.46 -1.98
N GLN A 157 14.95 26.86 -2.89
CA GLN A 157 16.30 26.30 -3.00
C GLN A 157 17.13 26.53 -1.72
N THR A 158 17.06 27.74 -1.16
CA THR A 158 17.73 28.08 0.10
C THR A 158 17.24 27.20 1.25
N LEU A 159 15.92 27.01 1.40
CA LEU A 159 15.34 26.14 2.44
C LEU A 159 15.77 24.68 2.29
N ASN A 160 15.83 24.17 1.06
CA ASN A 160 16.27 22.80 0.78
C ASN A 160 17.77 22.60 1.11
N LEU A 161 18.60 23.61 0.87
CA LEU A 161 20.02 23.57 1.20
C LEU A 161 20.29 23.79 2.70
N SER A 162 19.38 24.47 3.41
CA SER A 162 19.54 24.87 4.82
C SER A 162 18.84 23.94 5.81
N LEU A 163 18.74 22.63 5.48
CA LEU A 163 18.02 21.67 6.33
C LEU A 163 18.57 21.59 7.76
N GLU A 164 19.83 21.88 8.00
CA GLU A 164 20.47 21.84 9.33
C GLU A 164 20.52 23.21 10.04
N ALA A 165 20.04 24.27 9.39
CA ALA A 165 20.19 25.65 9.91
C ALA A 165 19.32 25.98 11.14
N GLY A 166 18.34 25.13 11.49
CA GLY A 166 17.56 25.31 12.71
C GLY A 166 16.71 26.58 12.72
N ARG A 167 16.83 27.40 13.79
CA ARG A 167 16.05 28.63 13.97
C ARG A 167 16.56 29.84 13.19
N THR A 168 17.77 29.81 12.67
CA THR A 168 18.31 30.90 11.84
C THR A 168 17.45 31.15 10.59
N VAL A 169 16.75 30.10 10.12
CA VAL A 169 15.76 30.22 9.03
C VAL A 169 14.61 31.20 9.36
N LEU A 170 14.30 31.42 10.65
CA LEU A 170 13.35 32.45 11.03
C LEU A 170 13.91 33.85 10.76
N GLY A 171 15.23 34.05 10.91
CA GLY A 171 15.89 35.29 10.51
C GLY A 171 15.85 35.49 8.98
N PHE A 172 15.99 34.41 8.23
CA PHE A 172 15.81 34.46 6.76
C PHE A 172 14.38 34.89 6.38
N HIS A 173 13.34 34.33 7.04
CA HIS A 173 11.97 34.76 6.86
C HIS A 173 11.78 36.25 7.19
N GLN A 174 12.37 36.74 8.31
CA GLN A 174 12.29 38.15 8.71
C GLN A 174 12.99 39.06 7.71
N TRP A 175 14.16 38.68 7.18
CA TRP A 175 14.86 39.42 6.14
C TRP A 175 14.03 39.54 4.87
N LEU A 176 13.38 38.44 4.42
CA LEU A 176 12.46 38.45 3.28
C LEU A 176 11.27 39.40 3.52
N ALA A 177 10.66 39.34 4.71
CA ALA A 177 9.52 40.17 5.08
C ALA A 177 9.89 41.67 5.16
N SER A 178 11.15 41.98 5.45
CA SER A 178 11.67 43.37 5.49
C SER A 178 12.05 43.92 4.10
N ASN A 179 12.09 43.07 3.07
CA ASN A 179 12.46 43.47 1.73
C ASN A 179 11.22 44.03 0.98
N PRO A 180 11.20 45.33 0.60
CA PRO A 180 10.04 45.95 -0.05
C PRO A 180 9.73 45.40 -1.45
N LYS A 181 10.70 44.71 -2.07
CA LYS A 181 10.56 44.08 -3.40
C LYS A 181 10.08 42.62 -3.34
N PHE A 182 9.87 42.09 -2.16
CA PHE A 182 9.41 40.70 -1.98
C PHE A 182 8.13 40.62 -1.14
N THR A 183 7.15 39.93 -1.68
CA THR A 183 5.93 39.57 -0.95
C THR A 183 5.87 38.05 -0.83
N HIS A 184 5.64 37.57 0.38
CA HIS A 184 5.44 36.15 0.58
C HIS A 184 4.20 35.67 -0.18
N THR A 185 4.36 34.61 -0.96
CA THR A 185 3.26 33.87 -1.57
C THR A 185 2.79 32.77 -0.63
N ASP A 186 1.55 32.27 -0.81
CA ASP A 186 1.05 31.12 -0.04
C ASP A 186 1.99 29.90 -0.14
N GLU A 187 2.58 29.71 -1.30
CA GLU A 187 3.55 28.64 -1.54
C GLU A 187 4.83 28.82 -0.69
N THR A 188 5.43 30.03 -0.69
CA THR A 188 6.65 30.29 0.11
C THR A 188 6.40 30.15 1.60
N LEU A 189 5.25 30.63 2.10
CA LEU A 189 4.87 30.47 3.50
C LEU A 189 4.65 28.99 3.85
N SER A 190 4.06 28.21 2.94
CA SER A 190 3.86 26.77 3.16
C SER A 190 5.18 26.02 3.37
N TYR A 191 6.25 26.39 2.64
CA TYR A 191 7.59 25.82 2.83
C TYR A 191 8.20 26.18 4.19
N PHE A 192 8.06 27.41 4.66
CA PHE A 192 8.52 27.80 6.00
C PHE A 192 7.76 27.04 7.09
N VAL A 193 6.44 26.94 6.97
CA VAL A 193 5.59 26.19 7.88
C VAL A 193 5.98 24.69 7.89
N ASP A 194 6.24 24.12 6.73
CA ASP A 194 6.70 22.73 6.60
C ASP A 194 8.07 22.53 7.23
N TYR A 195 9.01 23.46 6.98
CA TYR A 195 10.35 23.45 7.56
C TYR A 195 10.33 23.43 9.10
N PHE A 196 9.64 24.37 9.74
CA PHE A 196 9.56 24.44 11.19
C PHE A 196 8.69 23.32 11.77
N GLY A 197 7.64 22.92 11.07
CA GLY A 197 6.76 21.83 11.45
C GLY A 197 7.47 20.47 11.52
N ARG A 198 8.40 20.18 10.59
CA ARG A 198 9.27 18.98 10.65
C ARG A 198 10.09 18.94 11.93
N ARG A 199 10.55 20.09 12.40
CA ARG A 199 11.34 20.23 13.64
C ARG A 199 10.50 20.34 14.90
N LYS A 200 9.17 20.31 14.75
CA LYS A 200 8.20 20.52 15.85
C LYS A 200 8.34 21.87 16.55
N ASP A 201 8.96 22.87 15.89
CA ASP A 201 9.05 24.24 16.38
C ASP A 201 7.80 25.05 16.01
N PHE A 202 6.71 24.77 16.74
CA PHE A 202 5.43 25.44 16.52
C PHE A 202 5.43 26.92 16.97
N LYS A 203 6.41 27.35 17.77
CA LYS A 203 6.58 28.78 18.09
C LYS A 203 7.03 29.57 16.86
N ALA A 204 8.01 29.02 16.11
CA ALA A 204 8.45 29.60 14.85
C ALA A 204 7.35 29.50 13.78
N THR A 205 6.66 28.37 13.68
CA THR A 205 5.50 28.20 12.78
C THR A 205 4.45 29.27 13.01
N ASN A 206 4.06 29.55 14.27
CA ASN A 206 3.08 30.58 14.59
C ASN A 206 3.57 31.99 14.24
N LYS A 207 4.88 32.28 14.39
CA LYS A 207 5.46 33.57 13.94
C LYS A 207 5.35 33.75 12.43
N VAL A 208 5.62 32.70 11.66
CA VAL A 208 5.47 32.72 10.20
C VAL A 208 4.00 32.92 9.82
N LEU A 209 3.07 32.22 10.46
CA LEU A 209 1.63 32.38 10.20
C LEU A 209 1.12 33.79 10.55
N ALA A 210 1.66 34.41 11.61
CA ALA A 210 1.29 35.75 12.05
C ALA A 210 1.81 36.87 11.15
N SER A 211 2.76 36.59 10.23
CA SER A 211 3.26 37.61 9.27
C SER A 211 2.24 38.00 8.19
N GLY A 212 1.12 37.29 8.12
CA GLY A 212 0.06 37.54 7.13
C GLY A 212 0.32 36.85 5.78
N GLY A 213 -0.71 36.85 4.92
CA GLY A 213 -0.61 36.26 3.58
C GLY A 213 -0.71 34.72 3.53
N ALA A 214 -1.04 34.06 4.65
CA ALA A 214 -1.25 32.62 4.71
C ALA A 214 -2.51 32.24 3.93
N GLY A 215 -2.37 31.43 2.88
CA GLY A 215 -3.45 30.88 2.08
C GLY A 215 -3.76 29.43 2.48
N SER A 216 -4.54 28.77 1.63
CA SER A 216 -4.98 27.41 1.88
C SER A 216 -3.84 26.40 1.97
N ASN A 217 -2.78 26.53 1.12
CA ASN A 217 -1.64 25.61 1.15
C ASN A 217 -0.85 25.72 2.45
N THR A 218 -0.62 26.95 2.93
CA THR A 218 0.05 27.22 4.21
C THR A 218 -0.71 26.60 5.39
N LEU A 219 -2.04 26.77 5.43
CA LEU A 219 -2.85 26.20 6.51
C LEU A 219 -2.91 24.68 6.45
N LEU A 220 -3.02 24.10 5.26
CA LEU A 220 -2.96 22.64 5.08
C LEU A 220 -1.63 22.06 5.53
N ALA A 221 -0.51 22.76 5.24
CA ALA A 221 0.81 22.37 5.73
C ALA A 221 0.88 22.43 7.26
N ALA A 222 0.36 23.50 7.88
CA ALA A 222 0.31 23.63 9.34
C ALA A 222 -0.51 22.52 10.00
N ILE A 223 -1.70 22.21 9.47
CA ILE A 223 -2.56 21.12 9.92
C ILE A 223 -1.83 19.77 9.81
N ASP A 224 -1.25 19.47 8.64
CA ASP A 224 -0.51 18.22 8.44
C ASP A 224 0.63 18.05 9.45
N ARG A 225 1.37 19.12 9.73
CA ARG A 225 2.48 19.10 10.70
C ARG A 225 1.99 18.96 12.16
N LEU A 226 0.88 19.61 12.53
CA LEU A 226 0.26 19.43 13.84
C LEU A 226 -0.25 18.00 14.05
N VAL A 227 -0.90 17.44 13.03
CA VAL A 227 -1.38 16.03 13.05
C VAL A 227 -0.20 15.06 13.20
N ARG A 228 0.85 15.22 12.39
CA ARG A 228 2.06 14.38 12.47
C ARG A 228 2.81 14.53 13.79
N ALA A 229 2.73 15.68 14.43
CA ALA A 229 3.32 15.92 15.75
C ALA A 229 2.49 15.37 16.92
N GLY A 230 1.35 14.75 16.65
CA GLY A 230 0.48 14.18 17.69
C GLY A 230 -0.30 15.23 18.48
N ARG A 231 -0.72 16.34 17.86
CA ARG A 231 -1.42 17.46 18.50
C ARG A 231 -2.83 17.68 17.96
N PRO A 232 -3.73 16.67 17.99
CA PRO A 232 -5.05 16.77 17.38
C PRO A 232 -5.94 17.86 17.97
N SER A 233 -5.84 18.13 19.28
CA SER A 233 -6.57 19.22 19.92
C SER A 233 -6.19 20.61 19.37
N GLN A 234 -4.90 20.80 19.03
CA GLN A 234 -4.45 22.07 18.43
C GLN A 234 -4.92 22.18 16.97
N VAL A 235 -5.08 21.07 16.26
CA VAL A 235 -5.68 21.07 14.91
C VAL A 235 -7.12 21.55 14.94
N VAL A 236 -7.92 21.08 15.89
CA VAL A 236 -9.32 21.52 16.07
C VAL A 236 -9.37 23.02 16.35
N GLN A 237 -8.59 23.49 17.33
CA GLN A 237 -8.50 24.92 17.68
C GLN A 237 -8.01 25.77 16.49
N PHE A 238 -7.06 25.27 15.72
CA PHE A 238 -6.53 25.95 14.54
C PHE A 238 -7.61 26.13 13.47
N PHE A 239 -8.40 25.10 13.20
CA PHE A 239 -9.52 25.17 12.27
C PHE A 239 -10.62 26.12 12.74
N GLU A 240 -10.96 26.10 14.03
CA GLU A 240 -11.95 26.99 14.61
C GLU A 240 -11.56 28.48 14.48
N ARG A 241 -10.26 28.77 14.59
CA ARG A 241 -9.71 30.13 14.50
C ARG A 241 -9.35 30.57 13.11
N MET A 242 -9.43 29.68 12.12
CA MET A 242 -8.94 29.91 10.74
C MET A 242 -9.53 31.17 10.12
N GLU A 243 -10.81 31.43 10.31
CA GLU A 243 -11.50 32.59 9.76
C GLU A 243 -11.13 33.88 10.50
N LYS A 244 -11.05 33.82 11.86
CA LYS A 244 -10.72 34.96 12.68
C LYS A 244 -9.26 35.41 12.57
N ASP A 245 -8.32 34.44 12.58
CA ASP A 245 -6.90 34.74 12.71
C ASP A 245 -6.24 34.92 11.31
N TYR A 246 -6.79 34.28 10.27
CA TYR A 246 -6.18 34.27 8.92
C TYR A 246 -7.12 34.78 7.81
N GLY A 247 -8.36 35.14 8.13
CA GLY A 247 -9.33 35.64 7.14
C GLY A 247 -9.79 34.60 6.11
N LEU A 248 -9.47 33.32 6.31
CA LEU A 248 -9.84 32.25 5.39
C LEU A 248 -11.14 31.60 5.83
N ARG A 249 -12.14 31.70 4.96
CA ARG A 249 -13.47 31.14 5.23
C ARG A 249 -13.40 29.62 5.39
N ARG A 250 -14.03 29.14 6.45
CA ARG A 250 -14.25 27.70 6.66
C ARG A 250 -15.36 27.22 5.74
N ASP A 251 -15.18 26.08 5.16
CA ASP A 251 -16.19 25.41 4.33
C ASP A 251 -16.18 23.90 4.57
N ARG A 252 -17.15 23.20 3.97
CA ARG A 252 -17.25 21.74 4.05
C ARG A 252 -16.01 21.04 3.48
N SER A 253 -15.40 21.58 2.43
CA SER A 253 -14.22 20.98 1.79
C SER A 253 -13.01 21.04 2.71
N SER A 254 -12.76 22.19 3.36
CA SER A 254 -11.67 22.35 4.33
C SER A 254 -11.88 21.47 5.56
N LEU A 255 -13.13 21.37 6.07
CA LEU A 255 -13.47 20.45 7.16
C LEU A 255 -13.18 19.00 6.78
N LYS A 256 -13.59 18.56 5.58
CA LYS A 256 -13.34 17.20 5.07
C LYS A 256 -11.85 16.86 5.02
N VAL A 257 -11.02 17.79 4.54
CA VAL A 257 -9.55 17.60 4.50
C VAL A 257 -8.97 17.46 5.90
N VAL A 258 -9.43 18.25 6.88
CA VAL A 258 -8.98 18.15 8.27
C VAL A 258 -9.39 16.80 8.88
N VAL A 259 -10.65 16.40 8.69
CA VAL A 259 -11.18 15.11 9.15
C VAL A 259 -10.37 13.96 8.56
N GLU A 260 -10.11 13.99 7.25
CA GLU A 260 -9.29 13.00 6.56
C GLU A 260 -7.89 12.89 7.18
N LYS A 261 -7.20 14.01 7.36
CA LYS A 261 -5.84 14.01 7.94
C LYS A 261 -5.82 13.49 9.39
N LEU A 262 -6.82 13.84 10.20
CA LEU A 262 -6.96 13.31 11.56
C LEU A 262 -7.22 11.79 11.53
N CYS A 263 -8.12 11.31 10.69
CA CYS A 263 -8.46 9.89 10.54
C CYS A 263 -7.27 9.06 10.08
N LEU A 264 -6.50 9.54 9.08
CA LEU A 264 -5.31 8.86 8.55
C LEU A 264 -4.20 8.64 9.59
N LYS A 265 -4.20 9.40 10.69
CA LYS A 265 -3.22 9.29 11.77
C LYS A 265 -3.78 8.67 13.05
N GLY A 266 -4.99 8.11 13.00
CA GLY A 266 -5.60 7.42 14.14
C GLY A 266 -6.22 8.35 15.17
N TYR A 267 -6.57 9.59 14.82
CA TYR A 267 -7.25 10.55 15.69
C TYR A 267 -8.75 10.65 15.39
N ALA A 268 -9.38 9.53 15.04
CA ALA A 268 -10.79 9.47 14.63
C ALA A 268 -11.75 10.06 15.67
N SER A 269 -11.47 9.90 16.97
CA SER A 269 -12.31 10.47 18.03
C SER A 269 -12.35 12.02 18.03
N TYR A 270 -11.23 12.67 17.69
CA TYR A 270 -11.20 14.13 17.53
C TYR A 270 -11.94 14.56 16.27
N ALA A 271 -11.77 13.80 15.18
CA ALA A 271 -12.46 14.04 13.93
C ALA A 271 -13.99 13.89 14.09
N GLU A 272 -14.47 12.84 14.76
CA GLU A 272 -15.89 12.62 15.05
C GLU A 272 -16.46 13.77 15.90
N LYS A 273 -15.78 14.13 16.99
CA LYS A 273 -16.21 15.23 17.84
C LYS A 273 -16.31 16.53 17.04
N MET A 274 -15.26 16.89 16.30
CA MET A 274 -15.24 18.09 15.46
C MET A 274 -16.39 18.09 14.44
N THR A 275 -16.65 16.98 13.77
CA THR A 275 -17.74 16.85 12.80
C THR A 275 -19.11 17.04 13.49
N LYS A 276 -19.30 16.46 14.68
CA LYS A 276 -20.55 16.60 15.46
C LYS A 276 -20.77 18.02 15.96
N ASP A 277 -19.72 18.67 16.47
CA ASP A 277 -19.77 20.04 16.99
C ASP A 277 -20.12 21.05 15.88
N LEU A 278 -19.59 20.81 14.66
CA LEU A 278 -19.79 21.66 13.49
C LEU A 278 -20.96 21.21 12.58
N ALA A 279 -21.71 20.17 12.95
CA ALA A 279 -22.78 19.61 12.11
C ALA A 279 -23.91 20.60 11.79
N LYS A 280 -24.14 21.59 12.65
CA LYS A 280 -25.14 22.65 12.40
C LYS A 280 -24.66 23.65 11.33
N GLU A 281 -23.36 23.87 11.22
CA GLU A 281 -22.75 24.79 10.26
C GLU A 281 -22.41 24.06 8.96
N PHE A 282 -21.82 22.85 9.07
CA PHE A 282 -21.42 22.01 7.95
C PHE A 282 -21.99 20.61 8.13
N PHE A 283 -23.18 20.37 7.56
CA PHE A 283 -23.78 19.05 7.64
C PHE A 283 -22.90 18.01 6.94
N PRO A 284 -22.53 16.89 7.61
CA PRO A 284 -21.64 15.86 7.04
C PRO A 284 -22.29 15.19 5.83
N ASP A 285 -21.48 14.83 4.84
CA ASP A 285 -21.88 14.00 3.70
C ASP A 285 -21.48 12.53 3.94
N GLU A 286 -21.95 11.63 3.06
CA GLU A 286 -21.65 10.19 3.13
C GLU A 286 -20.13 9.92 3.07
N ALA A 287 -19.42 10.67 2.23
CA ALA A 287 -17.96 10.54 2.12
C ALA A 287 -17.23 10.92 3.43
N MET A 288 -17.76 11.88 4.19
CA MET A 288 -17.23 12.23 5.51
C MET A 288 -17.54 11.13 6.52
N CYS A 289 -18.73 10.52 6.43
CA CYS A 289 -19.13 9.37 7.23
C CYS A 289 -18.17 8.17 7.00
N ASP A 290 -17.90 7.86 5.75
CA ASP A 290 -16.92 6.82 5.38
C ASP A 290 -15.54 7.09 5.96
N LEU A 291 -15.04 8.33 5.85
CA LEU A 291 -13.74 8.74 6.40
C LEU A 291 -13.65 8.53 7.91
N LEU A 292 -14.71 8.84 8.66
CA LEU A 292 -14.75 8.66 10.11
C LEU A 292 -14.73 7.17 10.50
N VAL A 293 -15.53 6.34 9.84
CA VAL A 293 -15.53 4.87 10.05
C VAL A 293 -14.15 4.29 9.71
N MET A 294 -13.58 4.68 8.56
CA MET A 294 -12.22 4.28 8.16
C MET A 294 -11.17 4.72 9.18
N GLY A 295 -11.29 5.92 9.72
CA GLY A 295 -10.39 6.44 10.74
C GLY A 295 -10.36 5.59 12.02
N TYR A 296 -11.51 5.14 12.51
CA TYR A 296 -11.57 4.19 13.64
C TYR A 296 -10.97 2.83 13.29
N CYS A 297 -11.14 2.38 12.04
CA CYS A 297 -10.53 1.13 11.58
C CYS A 297 -9.00 1.22 11.50
N ILE A 298 -8.44 2.37 11.10
CA ILE A 298 -6.99 2.64 11.13
C ILE A 298 -6.45 2.59 12.56
N ASP A 299 -7.20 3.17 13.51
CA ASP A 299 -6.87 3.15 14.95
C ASP A 299 -7.10 1.78 15.62
N GLY A 300 -7.61 0.80 14.88
CA GLY A 300 -7.88 -0.55 15.37
C GLY A 300 -9.09 -0.66 16.30
N LYS A 301 -9.96 0.35 16.35
CA LYS A 301 -11.14 0.44 17.21
C LYS A 301 -12.40 0.01 16.47
N ILE A 302 -12.51 -1.29 16.18
CA ILE A 302 -13.62 -1.84 15.37
C ILE A 302 -15.00 -1.63 16.02
N GLU A 303 -15.09 -1.70 17.33
CA GLU A 303 -16.37 -1.52 18.05
C GLU A 303 -16.88 -0.10 17.92
N GLU A 304 -15.98 0.90 17.98
CA GLU A 304 -16.31 2.31 17.74
C GLU A 304 -16.72 2.56 16.28
N ALA A 305 -16.03 1.92 15.33
CA ALA A 305 -16.40 1.97 13.93
C ALA A 305 -17.81 1.43 13.70
N ARG A 306 -18.17 0.28 14.29
CA ARG A 306 -19.52 -0.31 14.21
C ARG A 306 -20.58 0.56 14.91
N ARG A 307 -20.26 1.10 16.09
CA ARG A 307 -21.15 2.04 16.78
C ARG A 307 -21.49 3.22 15.89
N LEU A 308 -20.46 3.84 15.31
CA LEU A 308 -20.62 5.01 14.45
C LEU A 308 -21.39 4.66 13.18
N ALA A 309 -21.06 3.53 12.52
CA ALA A 309 -21.80 3.03 11.37
C ALA A 309 -23.31 2.85 11.68
N GLY A 310 -23.62 2.26 12.83
CA GLY A 310 -25.01 2.12 13.28
C GLY A 310 -25.71 3.45 13.59
N GLU A 311 -24.99 4.47 14.09
CA GLU A 311 -25.53 5.83 14.26
C GLU A 311 -25.84 6.47 12.90
N MET A 312 -24.95 6.31 11.91
CA MET A 312 -25.08 6.85 10.56
C MET A 312 -26.28 6.23 9.82
N TYR A 313 -26.43 4.91 9.86
CA TYR A 313 -27.62 4.25 9.28
C TYR A 313 -28.92 4.71 9.90
N ARG A 314 -28.97 4.91 11.22
CA ARG A 314 -30.14 5.47 11.89
C ARG A 314 -30.41 6.93 11.49
N GLY A 315 -29.36 7.66 11.14
CA GLY A 315 -29.42 9.01 10.60
C GLY A 315 -29.78 9.10 9.11
N GLY A 316 -29.95 7.95 8.43
CA GLY A 316 -30.28 7.88 6.99
C GLY A 316 -29.07 8.01 6.06
N PHE A 317 -27.85 7.86 6.57
CA PHE A 317 -26.63 7.83 5.74
C PHE A 317 -26.34 6.39 5.27
N GLU A 318 -25.92 6.25 4.04
CA GLU A 318 -25.41 4.99 3.50
C GLU A 318 -23.88 4.98 3.53
N LEU A 319 -23.30 3.89 3.99
CA LEU A 319 -21.84 3.71 3.99
C LEU A 319 -21.38 3.09 2.68
N GLY A 320 -20.28 3.62 2.13
CA GLY A 320 -19.66 3.14 0.92
C GLY A 320 -18.89 1.83 1.11
N VAL A 321 -18.51 1.24 -0.02
CA VAL A 321 -17.70 0.00 -0.03
C VAL A 321 -16.33 0.18 0.64
N GLU A 322 -15.76 1.37 0.59
CA GLU A 322 -14.47 1.71 1.19
C GLU A 322 -14.50 1.59 2.71
N ALA A 323 -15.56 2.09 3.36
CA ALA A 323 -15.75 1.95 4.81
C ALA A 323 -15.85 0.48 5.22
N TYR A 324 -16.62 -0.34 4.48
CA TYR A 324 -16.71 -1.77 4.73
C TYR A 324 -15.40 -2.52 4.49
N ASN A 325 -14.65 -2.18 3.45
CA ASN A 325 -13.33 -2.75 3.20
C ASN A 325 -12.35 -2.40 4.34
N ALA A 326 -12.41 -1.18 4.87
CA ALA A 326 -11.62 -0.79 6.03
C ALA A 326 -12.03 -1.55 7.30
N MET A 327 -13.34 -1.73 7.55
CA MET A 327 -13.84 -2.56 8.66
C MET A 327 -13.38 -4.01 8.52
N LEU A 328 -13.45 -4.56 7.32
CA LEU A 328 -13.01 -5.91 7.00
C LEU A 328 -11.50 -6.10 7.26
N ASP A 329 -10.66 -5.16 6.79
CA ASP A 329 -9.21 -5.21 7.04
C ASP A 329 -8.90 -5.05 8.53
N CYS A 330 -9.57 -4.15 9.23
CA CYS A 330 -9.42 -3.97 10.68
C CYS A 330 -9.74 -5.27 11.45
N VAL A 331 -10.88 -5.89 11.16
CA VAL A 331 -11.28 -7.18 11.75
C VAL A 331 -10.24 -8.27 11.45
N CYS A 332 -9.83 -8.40 10.19
CA CYS A 332 -8.81 -9.36 9.79
C CYS A 332 -7.46 -9.11 10.49
N LYS A 333 -7.06 -7.85 10.64
CA LYS A 333 -5.83 -7.45 11.34
C LYS A 333 -5.88 -7.81 12.82
N ILE A 334 -6.98 -7.51 13.50
CA ILE A 334 -7.20 -7.88 14.91
C ILE A 334 -7.18 -9.40 15.06
N CYS A 335 -7.87 -10.16 14.21
CA CYS A 335 -7.86 -11.62 14.24
C CYS A 335 -6.45 -12.19 14.04
N ARG A 336 -5.67 -11.65 13.10
CA ARG A 336 -4.27 -12.11 12.88
C ARG A 336 -3.39 -11.93 14.12
N GLN A 337 -3.63 -10.87 14.89
CA GLN A 337 -2.85 -10.56 16.10
C GLN A 337 -3.28 -11.40 17.32
N LYS A 338 -4.59 -11.61 17.49
CA LYS A 338 -5.16 -12.26 18.68
C LYS A 338 -5.43 -13.74 18.45
N ASP A 339 -6.16 -14.11 17.42
CA ASP A 339 -6.58 -15.47 17.11
C ASP A 339 -6.82 -15.66 15.60
N PRO A 340 -5.82 -16.13 14.85
CA PRO A 340 -5.94 -16.34 13.40
C PRO A 340 -7.04 -17.32 12.98
N PHE A 341 -7.52 -18.18 13.87
CA PHE A 341 -8.61 -19.12 13.55
C PHE A 341 -9.96 -18.42 13.44
N LYS A 342 -10.13 -17.27 14.11
CA LYS A 342 -11.34 -16.45 14.03
C LYS A 342 -11.43 -15.57 12.78
N LEU A 343 -10.37 -15.52 11.97
CA LEU A 343 -10.36 -14.64 10.79
C LEU A 343 -11.55 -14.93 9.86
N ASN A 344 -11.80 -16.18 9.51
CA ASN A 344 -12.89 -16.52 8.59
C ASN A 344 -14.27 -16.19 9.16
N PRO A 345 -14.66 -16.64 10.39
CA PRO A 345 -15.98 -16.32 10.91
C PRO A 345 -16.20 -14.84 11.19
N GLU A 346 -15.18 -14.10 11.64
CA GLU A 346 -15.31 -12.67 11.90
C GLU A 346 -15.35 -11.83 10.60
N SER A 347 -14.57 -12.18 9.59
CA SER A 347 -14.66 -11.54 8.27
C SER A 347 -16.01 -11.83 7.60
N GLU A 348 -16.57 -13.03 7.78
CA GLU A 348 -17.88 -13.39 7.25
C GLU A 348 -19.00 -12.52 7.82
N LYS A 349 -18.91 -12.13 9.10
CA LYS A 349 -19.89 -11.22 9.71
C LYS A 349 -19.93 -9.88 8.97
N VAL A 350 -18.74 -9.28 8.69
CA VAL A 350 -18.66 -8.01 7.95
C VAL A 350 -19.22 -8.17 6.52
N LEU A 351 -18.93 -9.29 5.85
CA LEU A 351 -19.48 -9.56 4.52
C LEU A 351 -21.01 -9.72 4.53
N VAL A 352 -21.58 -10.29 5.59
CA VAL A 352 -23.04 -10.39 5.78
C VAL A 352 -23.62 -9.02 6.07
N GLU A 353 -22.93 -8.17 6.85
CA GLU A 353 -23.34 -6.77 7.06
C GLU A 353 -23.38 -5.99 5.73
N MET A 354 -22.35 -6.15 4.85
CA MET A 354 -22.36 -5.57 3.48
C MET A 354 -23.58 -6.02 2.67
N ASP A 355 -23.84 -7.34 2.64
CA ASP A 355 -24.96 -7.90 1.89
C ASP A 355 -26.31 -7.42 2.46
N HIS A 356 -26.42 -7.24 3.78
CA HIS A 356 -27.63 -6.74 4.44
C HIS A 356 -27.95 -5.30 4.06
N HIS A 357 -26.93 -4.47 3.95
CA HIS A 357 -27.06 -3.06 3.56
C HIS A 357 -27.00 -2.84 2.02
N GLY A 358 -26.96 -3.91 1.24
CA GLY A 358 -26.96 -3.84 -0.23
C GLY A 358 -25.65 -3.32 -0.84
N VAL A 359 -24.57 -3.24 -0.08
CA VAL A 359 -23.27 -2.75 -0.55
C VAL A 359 -22.57 -3.85 -1.36
N PRO A 360 -22.29 -3.65 -2.67
CA PRO A 360 -21.68 -4.68 -3.50
C PRO A 360 -20.20 -4.88 -3.13
N ARG A 361 -19.76 -6.15 -3.12
CA ARG A 361 -18.36 -6.48 -2.97
C ARG A 361 -17.59 -6.13 -4.23
N ASN A 362 -16.44 -5.52 -4.07
CA ASN A 362 -15.56 -5.16 -5.18
C ASN A 362 -14.24 -5.95 -5.14
N VAL A 363 -13.36 -5.69 -6.10
CA VAL A 363 -12.03 -6.33 -6.18
C VAL A 363 -11.22 -6.11 -4.90
N GLU A 364 -11.33 -4.91 -4.31
CA GLU A 364 -10.61 -4.58 -3.08
C GLU A 364 -11.11 -5.38 -1.88
N THR A 365 -12.41 -5.66 -1.78
CA THR A 365 -12.97 -6.57 -0.76
C THR A 365 -12.29 -7.94 -0.79
N PHE A 366 -12.09 -8.51 -2.00
CA PHE A 366 -11.36 -9.77 -2.15
C PHE A 366 -9.88 -9.62 -1.86
N ASN A 367 -9.24 -8.53 -2.28
CA ASN A 367 -7.83 -8.26 -2.00
C ASN A 367 -7.53 -8.16 -0.51
N VAL A 368 -8.40 -7.53 0.27
CA VAL A 368 -8.31 -7.49 1.73
C VAL A 368 -8.29 -8.90 2.31
N LEU A 369 -9.23 -9.76 1.92
CA LEU A 369 -9.30 -11.14 2.41
C LEU A 369 -8.08 -11.96 1.97
N ILE A 370 -7.74 -11.94 0.68
CA ILE A 370 -6.59 -12.65 0.10
C ILE A 370 -5.32 -12.25 0.82
N THR A 371 -5.08 -10.95 0.98
CA THR A 371 -3.88 -10.43 1.65
C THR A 371 -3.78 -10.92 3.09
N ASN A 372 -4.88 -10.87 3.84
CA ASN A 372 -4.88 -11.29 5.24
C ASN A 372 -4.74 -12.81 5.39
N LEU A 373 -5.30 -13.62 4.49
CA LEU A 373 -5.08 -15.07 4.43
C LEU A 373 -3.63 -15.41 4.09
N CYS A 374 -3.03 -14.71 3.13
CA CYS A 374 -1.62 -14.88 2.78
C CYS A 374 -0.69 -14.55 3.96
N LYS A 375 -0.97 -13.49 4.73
CA LYS A 375 -0.20 -13.12 5.93
C LYS A 375 -0.23 -14.20 7.03
N ILE A 376 -1.29 -15.00 7.13
CA ILE A 376 -1.38 -16.14 8.06
C ILE A 376 -1.02 -17.47 7.42
N ARG A 377 -0.38 -17.45 6.25
CA ARG A 377 0.09 -18.64 5.52
C ARG A 377 -1.03 -19.61 5.08
N LYS A 378 -2.27 -19.14 4.96
CA LYS A 378 -3.39 -19.90 4.39
C LYS A 378 -3.49 -19.69 2.87
N THR A 379 -2.42 -20.01 2.16
CA THR A 379 -2.30 -19.78 0.71
C THR A 379 -3.38 -20.49 -0.11
N ASP A 380 -3.77 -21.73 0.29
CA ASP A 380 -4.84 -22.46 -0.40
C ASP A 380 -6.20 -21.77 -0.30
N ALA A 381 -6.51 -21.22 0.89
CA ALA A 381 -7.75 -20.46 1.07
C ALA A 381 -7.73 -19.15 0.25
N ALA A 382 -6.58 -18.49 0.15
CA ALA A 382 -6.40 -17.29 -0.67
C ALA A 382 -6.58 -17.60 -2.18
N LEU A 383 -6.01 -18.71 -2.66
CA LEU A 383 -6.23 -19.19 -4.03
C LEU A 383 -7.70 -19.54 -4.29
N GLY A 384 -8.37 -20.16 -3.32
CA GLY A 384 -9.81 -20.42 -3.42
C GLY A 384 -10.63 -19.15 -3.65
N LEU A 385 -10.31 -18.05 -2.94
CA LEU A 385 -10.95 -16.75 -3.16
C LEU A 385 -10.62 -16.16 -4.54
N PHE A 386 -9.38 -16.28 -5.00
CA PHE A 386 -8.97 -15.85 -6.33
C PHE A 386 -9.81 -16.49 -7.45
N PHE A 387 -10.05 -17.81 -7.35
CA PHE A 387 -10.90 -18.49 -8.33
C PHE A 387 -12.39 -18.12 -8.20
N LEU A 388 -12.84 -17.79 -6.99
CA LEU A 388 -14.21 -17.35 -6.75
C LEU A 388 -14.50 -15.94 -7.27
N MET A 389 -13.50 -15.06 -7.37
CA MET A 389 -13.66 -13.67 -7.85
C MET A 389 -14.41 -13.59 -9.19
N ARG A 390 -14.07 -14.49 -10.13
CA ARG A 390 -14.73 -14.55 -11.44
C ARG A 390 -16.24 -14.81 -11.32
N GLY A 391 -16.65 -15.66 -10.39
CA GLY A 391 -18.06 -15.94 -10.12
C GLY A 391 -18.84 -14.75 -9.57
N TRP A 392 -18.12 -13.81 -8.93
CA TRP A 392 -18.66 -12.55 -8.41
C TRP A 392 -18.51 -11.37 -9.38
N ARG A 393 -18.14 -11.63 -10.63
CA ARG A 393 -17.86 -10.60 -11.65
C ARG A 393 -16.77 -9.60 -11.22
N CYS A 394 -15.90 -9.98 -10.29
CA CYS A 394 -14.76 -9.21 -9.84
C CYS A 394 -13.51 -9.77 -10.53
N ASN A 395 -12.94 -9.05 -11.49
CA ASN A 395 -11.71 -9.48 -12.14
C ASN A 395 -10.50 -9.18 -11.24
N PRO A 396 -9.58 -10.15 -11.06
CA PRO A 396 -8.32 -9.91 -10.35
C PRO A 396 -7.54 -8.76 -10.98
N ASN A 397 -6.92 -7.92 -10.14
CA ASN A 397 -6.04 -6.84 -10.57
C ASN A 397 -4.58 -7.15 -10.22
N GLU A 398 -3.66 -6.23 -10.54
CA GLU A 398 -2.23 -6.36 -10.27
C GLU A 398 -1.92 -6.68 -8.80
N THR A 399 -2.62 -6.05 -7.86
CA THR A 399 -2.44 -6.28 -6.41
C THR A 399 -2.80 -7.72 -6.04
N THR A 400 -3.89 -8.26 -6.60
CA THR A 400 -4.31 -9.66 -6.39
C THR A 400 -3.20 -10.63 -6.79
N PHE A 401 -2.64 -10.45 -8.00
CA PHE A 401 -1.56 -11.30 -8.51
C PHE A 401 -0.30 -11.18 -7.66
N LEU A 402 0.18 -9.97 -7.39
CA LEU A 402 1.41 -9.73 -6.63
C LEU A 402 1.38 -10.33 -5.22
N VAL A 403 0.24 -10.24 -4.54
CA VAL A 403 0.07 -10.81 -3.20
C VAL A 403 0.10 -12.34 -3.25
N LEU A 404 -0.55 -12.94 -4.23
CA LEU A 404 -0.58 -14.40 -4.39
C LEU A 404 0.79 -14.96 -4.79
N ILE A 405 1.51 -14.32 -5.73
CA ILE A 405 2.88 -14.71 -6.12
C ILE A 405 3.79 -14.72 -4.89
N LYS A 406 3.78 -13.62 -4.10
CA LYS A 406 4.58 -13.53 -2.87
C LYS A 406 4.22 -14.66 -1.88
N SER A 407 2.94 -14.95 -1.71
CA SER A 407 2.48 -16.00 -0.81
C SER A 407 2.88 -17.40 -1.28
N LEU A 408 2.78 -17.68 -2.58
CA LEU A 408 3.19 -18.95 -3.20
C LEU A 408 4.70 -19.18 -3.01
N TYR A 409 5.54 -18.18 -3.30
CA TYR A 409 6.97 -18.28 -3.05
C TYR A 409 7.29 -18.47 -1.57
N GLN A 410 6.61 -17.75 -0.67
CA GLN A 410 6.77 -17.96 0.77
C GLN A 410 6.37 -19.37 1.23
N ALA A 411 5.44 -20.01 0.53
CA ALA A 411 5.02 -21.40 0.78
C ALA A 411 5.93 -22.42 0.05
N ALA A 412 6.98 -21.98 -0.63
CA ALA A 412 7.89 -22.78 -1.48
C ALA A 412 7.18 -23.51 -2.65
N ARG A 413 6.02 -22.99 -3.09
CA ARG A 413 5.26 -23.46 -4.27
C ARG A 413 5.74 -22.71 -5.51
N LEU A 414 6.95 -23.06 -5.95
CA LEU A 414 7.70 -22.28 -6.93
C LEU A 414 7.05 -22.27 -8.32
N GLU A 415 6.65 -23.44 -8.80
CA GLU A 415 6.05 -23.61 -10.14
C GLU A 415 4.69 -22.89 -10.24
N GLU A 416 3.91 -22.91 -9.18
CA GLU A 416 2.63 -22.20 -9.14
C GLU A 416 2.84 -20.67 -9.05
N GLY A 417 3.90 -20.24 -8.36
CA GLY A 417 4.30 -18.83 -8.34
C GLY A 417 4.72 -18.34 -9.73
N ASP A 418 5.49 -19.14 -10.47
CA ASP A 418 5.87 -18.84 -11.85
C ASP A 418 4.63 -18.78 -12.76
N GLY A 419 3.74 -19.78 -12.66
CA GLY A 419 2.49 -19.80 -13.43
C GLY A 419 1.57 -18.61 -13.12
N MET A 420 1.63 -18.08 -11.88
CA MET A 420 0.88 -16.88 -11.51
C MET A 420 1.52 -15.61 -12.13
N ILE A 421 2.85 -15.55 -12.30
CA ILE A 421 3.54 -14.48 -13.05
C ILE A 421 3.09 -14.50 -14.52
N ASP A 422 3.07 -15.69 -15.14
CA ASP A 422 2.63 -15.85 -16.53
C ASP A 422 1.14 -15.48 -16.68
N GLY A 423 0.32 -15.85 -15.70
CA GLY A 423 -1.09 -15.44 -15.61
C GLY A 423 -1.26 -13.93 -15.50
N MET A 424 -0.41 -13.26 -14.72
CA MET A 424 -0.41 -11.81 -14.59
C MET A 424 -0.05 -11.11 -15.91
N LYS A 425 0.99 -11.61 -16.61
CA LYS A 425 1.41 -11.11 -17.93
C LYS A 425 0.32 -11.29 -18.97
N SER A 426 -0.28 -12.48 -19.04
CA SER A 426 -1.36 -12.79 -19.99
C SER A 426 -2.65 -12.01 -19.74
N SER A 427 -2.87 -11.57 -18.50
CA SER A 427 -3.99 -10.69 -18.11
C SER A 427 -3.73 -9.21 -18.40
N GLY A 428 -2.59 -8.84 -18.99
CA GLY A 428 -2.23 -7.47 -19.34
C GLY A 428 -1.57 -6.65 -18.21
N PHE A 429 -1.27 -7.28 -17.06
CA PHE A 429 -0.65 -6.61 -15.92
C PHE A 429 0.88 -6.76 -15.88
N GLY A 430 1.52 -7.13 -16.99
CA GLY A 430 2.98 -7.30 -17.07
C GLY A 430 3.77 -6.04 -16.70
N ALA A 431 3.26 -4.86 -17.00
CA ALA A 431 3.91 -3.58 -16.66
C ALA A 431 4.07 -3.34 -15.14
N PHE A 432 3.25 -4.00 -14.31
CA PHE A 432 3.35 -3.91 -12.84
C PHE A 432 4.39 -4.87 -12.24
N LEU A 433 5.03 -5.72 -13.06
CA LEU A 433 6.22 -6.48 -12.69
C LEU A 433 7.45 -5.57 -12.75
N ASP A 434 7.46 -4.57 -11.89
CA ASP A 434 8.49 -3.56 -11.80
C ASP A 434 9.73 -4.07 -11.03
N LYS A 435 10.75 -3.23 -10.96
CA LYS A 435 11.98 -3.47 -10.21
C LYS A 435 11.73 -3.83 -8.75
N LYS A 436 10.69 -3.23 -8.12
CA LYS A 436 10.32 -3.48 -6.73
C LYS A 436 9.65 -4.84 -6.56
N ALA A 437 8.74 -5.20 -7.46
CA ALA A 437 8.06 -6.51 -7.44
C ALA A 437 9.07 -7.66 -7.56
N TYR A 438 9.98 -7.58 -8.52
CA TYR A 438 11.05 -8.57 -8.69
C TYR A 438 12.00 -8.63 -7.49
N PHE A 439 12.38 -7.48 -6.93
CA PHE A 439 13.21 -7.45 -5.73
C PHE A 439 12.53 -8.12 -4.52
N ASP A 440 11.24 -7.93 -4.35
CA ASP A 440 10.45 -8.61 -3.30
C ASP A 440 10.44 -10.13 -3.51
N PHE A 441 10.25 -10.60 -4.75
CA PHE A 441 10.29 -12.04 -5.06
C PHE A 441 11.67 -12.64 -4.76
N LEU A 442 12.73 -11.96 -5.18
CA LEU A 442 14.11 -12.38 -4.91
C LEU A 442 14.40 -12.41 -3.41
N THR A 443 13.92 -11.41 -2.66
CA THR A 443 14.08 -11.36 -1.21
C THR A 443 13.41 -12.56 -0.53
N ILE A 444 12.20 -12.91 -0.95
CA ILE A 444 11.48 -14.07 -0.43
C ILE A 444 12.22 -15.36 -0.77
N LEU A 445 12.59 -15.58 -2.04
CA LEU A 445 13.28 -16.79 -2.49
C LEU A 445 14.64 -16.97 -1.82
N CYS A 446 15.39 -15.89 -1.66
CA CYS A 446 16.64 -15.87 -0.90
C CYS A 446 16.42 -16.15 0.59
N GLY A 447 15.29 -15.69 1.16
CA GLY A 447 14.91 -15.95 2.55
C GLY A 447 14.60 -17.42 2.82
N ILE A 448 13.96 -18.11 1.89
CA ILE A 448 13.64 -19.56 1.97
C ILE A 448 14.76 -20.46 1.41
N GLU A 449 15.93 -19.90 1.13
CA GLU A 449 17.12 -20.62 0.63
C GLU A 449 16.95 -21.30 -0.75
N ARG A 450 16.03 -20.80 -1.59
CA ARG A 450 15.81 -21.28 -2.96
C ARG A 450 16.61 -20.46 -3.99
N ILE A 451 17.95 -20.46 -3.83
CA ILE A 451 18.86 -19.59 -4.58
C ILE A 451 18.85 -19.87 -6.09
N ASP A 452 18.74 -21.15 -6.51
CA ASP A 452 18.70 -21.48 -7.93
C ASP A 452 17.44 -20.93 -8.59
N HIS A 453 16.31 -20.97 -7.88
CA HIS A 453 15.07 -20.36 -8.35
C HIS A 453 15.15 -18.82 -8.34
N ALA A 454 15.80 -18.22 -7.32
CA ALA A 454 16.05 -16.79 -7.31
C ALA A 454 16.87 -16.35 -8.53
N LEU A 455 17.88 -17.13 -8.96
CA LEU A 455 18.64 -16.84 -10.18
C LEU A 455 17.77 -16.95 -11.44
N LYS A 456 16.80 -17.89 -11.49
CA LYS A 456 15.82 -17.99 -12.58
C LYS A 456 14.95 -16.72 -12.65
N ILE A 457 14.41 -16.28 -11.52
CA ILE A 457 13.59 -15.04 -11.44
C ILE A 457 14.44 -13.81 -11.78
N PHE A 458 15.72 -13.77 -11.38
CA PHE A 458 16.64 -12.70 -11.75
C PHE A 458 16.89 -12.65 -13.28
N ALA A 459 17.00 -13.81 -13.95
CA ALA A 459 17.09 -13.87 -15.39
C ALA A 459 15.78 -13.41 -16.06
N MET A 460 14.62 -13.79 -15.51
CA MET A 460 13.30 -13.33 -15.98
C MET A 460 13.16 -11.81 -15.84
N MET A 461 13.58 -11.22 -14.71
CA MET A 461 13.61 -9.78 -14.52
C MET A 461 14.35 -9.04 -15.63
N LYS A 462 15.52 -9.56 -16.03
CA LYS A 462 16.32 -8.99 -17.13
C LYS A 462 15.65 -9.17 -18.49
N ALA A 463 15.04 -10.34 -18.74
CA ALA A 463 14.31 -10.62 -19.96
C ALA A 463 13.08 -9.71 -20.14
N ASP A 464 12.42 -9.34 -19.05
CA ASP A 464 11.30 -8.40 -19.03
C ASP A 464 11.74 -6.92 -19.11
N GLY A 465 13.04 -6.66 -19.35
CA GLY A 465 13.58 -5.30 -19.48
C GLY A 465 13.71 -4.54 -18.15
N CYS A 466 13.49 -5.19 -17.00
CA CYS A 466 13.67 -4.59 -15.69
C CYS A 466 15.13 -4.63 -15.28
N GLU A 467 15.83 -3.50 -15.29
CA GLU A 467 17.24 -3.43 -14.91
C GLU A 467 17.44 -3.63 -13.40
N PRO A 468 18.23 -4.66 -12.98
CA PRO A 468 18.56 -4.86 -11.59
C PRO A 468 19.40 -3.70 -11.01
N GLY A 469 19.07 -3.25 -9.80
CA GLY A 469 19.86 -2.24 -9.10
C GLY A 469 20.87 -2.84 -8.12
N VAL A 470 21.71 -1.98 -7.55
CA VAL A 470 22.75 -2.33 -6.55
C VAL A 470 22.22 -3.26 -5.46
N LYS A 471 21.07 -2.95 -4.86
CA LYS A 471 20.44 -3.76 -3.80
C LYS A 471 20.13 -5.20 -4.23
N THR A 472 19.76 -5.40 -5.50
CA THR A 472 19.46 -6.74 -6.04
C THR A 472 20.73 -7.58 -6.19
N TYR A 473 21.79 -6.98 -6.73
CA TYR A 473 23.08 -7.66 -6.84
C TYR A 473 23.66 -7.98 -5.46
N ASP A 474 23.65 -7.02 -4.52
CA ASP A 474 24.10 -7.23 -3.14
C ASP A 474 23.37 -8.38 -2.45
N LEU A 475 22.05 -8.46 -2.59
CA LEU A 475 21.24 -9.54 -2.01
C LEU A 475 21.67 -10.91 -2.56
N LEU A 476 21.77 -11.03 -3.89
CA LEU A 476 22.12 -12.30 -4.55
C LEU A 476 23.56 -12.71 -4.26
N MET A 477 24.51 -11.78 -4.36
CA MET A 477 25.93 -12.05 -4.06
C MET A 477 26.13 -12.49 -2.62
N LYS A 478 25.50 -11.79 -1.66
CA LYS A 478 25.54 -12.16 -0.25
C LYS A 478 25.02 -13.58 -0.01
N LYS A 479 23.92 -13.94 -0.65
CA LYS A 479 23.32 -15.27 -0.49
C LYS A 479 24.13 -16.36 -1.20
N LEU A 480 24.66 -16.09 -2.39
CA LEU A 480 25.55 -17.02 -3.10
C LEU A 480 26.84 -17.27 -2.32
N GLY A 481 27.44 -16.22 -1.76
CA GLY A 481 28.63 -16.35 -0.91
C GLY A 481 28.35 -17.19 0.34
N ALA A 482 27.22 -16.96 1.03
CA ALA A 482 26.83 -17.76 2.20
C ALA A 482 26.63 -19.26 1.85
N HIS A 483 26.22 -19.58 0.61
CA HIS A 483 26.05 -20.94 0.09
C HIS A 483 27.32 -21.52 -0.56
N ASP A 484 28.50 -20.88 -0.38
CA ASP A 484 29.78 -21.30 -0.95
C ASP A 484 29.78 -21.39 -2.50
N ARG A 485 28.99 -20.51 -3.14
CA ARG A 485 28.92 -20.38 -4.61
C ARG A 485 29.62 -19.12 -5.08
N VAL A 486 30.89 -18.99 -4.68
CA VAL A 486 31.70 -17.77 -4.89
C VAL A 486 31.86 -17.45 -6.38
N ASP A 487 32.02 -18.47 -7.24
CA ASP A 487 32.15 -18.27 -8.68
C ASP A 487 30.95 -17.52 -9.28
N LYS A 488 29.72 -17.91 -8.88
CA LYS A 488 28.49 -17.23 -9.33
C LYS A 488 28.35 -15.83 -8.73
N ALA A 489 28.82 -15.64 -7.49
CA ALA A 489 28.83 -14.32 -6.87
C ALA A 489 29.77 -13.36 -7.60
N ASN A 490 30.99 -13.84 -7.95
CA ASN A 490 31.97 -13.08 -8.73
C ASN A 490 31.45 -12.75 -10.15
N ALA A 491 30.75 -13.67 -10.79
CA ALA A 491 30.14 -13.42 -12.10
C ALA A 491 29.11 -12.28 -12.01
N LEU A 492 28.26 -12.26 -10.97
CA LEU A 492 27.29 -11.17 -10.75
C LEU A 492 27.99 -9.84 -10.41
N PHE A 493 29.09 -9.89 -9.65
CA PHE A 493 29.89 -8.71 -9.37
C PHE A 493 30.47 -8.08 -10.64
N ASN A 494 31.06 -8.92 -11.52
CA ASN A 494 31.59 -8.46 -12.80
C ASN A 494 30.50 -7.91 -13.73
N GLU A 495 29.32 -8.55 -13.73
CA GLU A 495 28.15 -8.07 -14.48
C GLU A 495 27.70 -6.69 -13.97
N ALA A 496 27.58 -6.51 -12.67
CA ALA A 496 27.18 -5.24 -12.05
C ALA A 496 28.17 -4.12 -12.35
N ARG A 497 29.48 -4.43 -12.22
CA ARG A 497 30.55 -3.48 -12.52
C ARG A 497 30.59 -3.09 -13.99
N GLY A 498 30.37 -4.04 -14.89
CA GLY A 498 30.26 -3.79 -16.34
C GLY A 498 29.09 -2.88 -16.72
N ARG A 499 28.07 -2.77 -15.85
CA ARG A 499 26.95 -1.84 -15.97
C ARG A 499 27.19 -0.48 -15.27
N GLY A 500 28.38 -0.24 -14.74
CA GLY A 500 28.71 1.01 -14.02
C GLY A 500 28.05 1.14 -12.65
N LEU A 501 27.55 0.02 -12.06
CA LEU A 501 26.97 0.05 -10.72
C LEU A 501 28.09 0.00 -9.66
N ASP A 502 28.03 0.89 -8.69
CA ASP A 502 28.94 0.91 -7.54
C ASP A 502 28.55 -0.19 -6.54
N VAL A 503 29.02 -1.39 -6.83
CA VAL A 503 28.85 -2.56 -5.96
C VAL A 503 30.17 -2.83 -5.27
N THR A 504 30.19 -2.75 -3.93
CA THR A 504 31.38 -3.04 -3.15
C THR A 504 31.61 -4.54 -3.06
N PRO A 505 32.85 -5.04 -3.35
CA PRO A 505 33.19 -6.43 -3.08
C PRO A 505 33.14 -6.65 -1.56
N LYS A 506 32.38 -7.67 -1.14
CA LYS A 506 32.24 -8.06 0.27
C LYS A 506 32.94 -9.39 0.50
N GLU A 507 33.68 -9.51 1.61
CA GLU A 507 34.06 -10.82 2.10
C GLU A 507 32.81 -11.59 2.51
N TYR A 508 32.59 -12.76 1.91
CA TYR A 508 31.42 -13.56 2.18
C TYR A 508 31.73 -14.60 3.27
N ALA A 509 31.11 -14.46 4.44
CA ALA A 509 31.11 -15.51 5.44
C ALA A 509 30.27 -16.70 4.95
N VAL A 510 30.91 -17.85 4.75
CA VAL A 510 30.22 -19.10 4.39
C VAL A 510 29.44 -19.62 5.60
N ASP A 511 28.17 -19.93 5.43
CA ASP A 511 27.34 -20.50 6.50
C ASP A 511 27.87 -21.91 6.87
N PRO A 512 28.16 -22.19 8.14
CA PRO A 512 28.68 -23.49 8.60
C PRO A 512 27.82 -24.69 8.20
N ARG A 513 26.52 -24.46 7.99
CA ARG A 513 25.57 -25.51 7.51
C ARG A 513 25.95 -26.02 6.12
N PHE A 514 26.51 -25.20 5.26
CA PHE A 514 26.88 -25.56 3.88
C PHE A 514 28.31 -26.11 3.80
N VAL A 515 29.23 -25.63 4.63
CA VAL A 515 30.60 -26.19 4.73
C VAL A 515 30.57 -27.66 5.16
N LYS A 516 29.74 -28.04 6.12
CA LYS A 516 29.59 -29.42 6.59
C LYS A 516 29.07 -30.38 5.50
N LYS A 517 28.33 -29.89 4.50
CA LYS A 517 27.85 -30.71 3.38
C LYS A 517 28.98 -31.03 2.37
N LYS A 518 29.95 -30.11 2.17
CA LYS A 518 31.13 -30.35 1.32
C LYS A 518 32.05 -31.41 1.91
N GLU A 519 32.36 -31.33 3.19
CA GLU A 519 33.20 -32.34 3.87
C GLU A 519 32.60 -33.76 3.80
N LYS A 520 31.25 -33.88 3.85
CA LYS A 520 30.60 -35.17 3.67
C LYS A 520 30.68 -35.73 2.24
N LYS A 521 30.85 -34.88 1.22
CA LYS A 521 31.04 -35.33 -0.18
C LYS A 521 32.49 -35.72 -0.49
N VAL A 522 33.47 -35.12 0.19
CA VAL A 522 34.89 -35.42 0.00
C VAL A 522 35.33 -36.64 0.81
N LYS A 523 34.66 -37.00 1.91
CA LYS A 523 34.96 -38.25 2.65
C LYS A 523 34.29 -39.46 2.01
N GLY A 524 35.00 -40.00 1.01
CA GLY A 524 34.91 -41.40 0.62
C GLY A 524 33.83 -41.72 -0.37
N GLU A 525 34.24 -42.01 -1.57
CA GLU A 525 33.60 -43.08 -2.33
C GLU A 525 33.45 -44.31 -1.44
N LYS A 526 32.31 -44.37 -0.69
CA LYS A 526 31.93 -45.61 -0.04
C LYS A 526 31.72 -46.63 -1.14
N LYS A 527 32.67 -47.57 -1.28
CA LYS A 527 32.47 -48.80 -2.07
C LYS A 527 31.01 -49.22 -1.81
N ARG A 528 30.22 -49.26 -2.90
CA ARG A 528 28.82 -49.72 -2.81
C ARG A 528 28.85 -51.09 -2.20
N GLU A 529 28.38 -51.23 -0.91
CA GLU A 529 28.23 -52.52 -0.26
C GLU A 529 27.51 -53.47 -1.20
N THR A 530 28.10 -54.61 -1.43
CA THR A 530 27.48 -55.66 -2.20
C THR A 530 26.22 -56.18 -1.54
N LEU A 531 25.31 -56.76 -2.30
CA LEU A 531 24.04 -57.28 -1.76
C LEU A 531 24.27 -58.27 -0.59
N PRO A 532 25.28 -59.18 -0.65
CA PRO A 532 25.61 -60.09 0.48
C PRO A 532 26.04 -59.31 1.75
N GLU A 533 26.83 -58.24 1.62
CA GLU A 533 27.27 -57.45 2.80
C GLU A 533 26.11 -56.69 3.45
N LYS A 534 25.19 -56.16 2.65
CA LYS A 534 23.97 -55.52 3.16
C LYS A 534 23.10 -56.53 3.92
N MET A 535 22.99 -57.76 3.40
CA MET A 535 22.22 -58.83 4.04
C MET A 535 22.90 -59.30 5.32
N ALA A 536 24.22 -59.41 5.34
CA ALA A 536 24.99 -59.75 6.55
C ALA A 536 24.83 -58.67 7.65
N ARG A 537 24.88 -57.40 7.27
CA ARG A 537 24.64 -56.28 8.19
C ARG A 537 23.21 -56.28 8.75
N LYS A 538 22.22 -56.55 7.92
CA LYS A 538 20.82 -56.69 8.35
C LYS A 538 20.61 -57.84 9.31
N ARG A 539 21.26 -59.01 9.05
CA ARG A 539 21.24 -60.19 9.97
C ARG A 539 21.88 -59.88 11.33
N ARG A 540 23.04 -59.19 11.33
CA ARG A 540 23.72 -58.76 12.58
C ARG A 540 22.83 -57.80 13.39
N ARG A 541 22.17 -56.85 12.74
CA ARG A 541 21.25 -55.91 13.42
C ARG A 541 20.02 -56.60 13.98
N LEU A 542 19.42 -57.55 13.27
CA LEU A 542 18.31 -58.36 13.76
C LEU A 542 18.72 -59.26 14.94
N LYS A 543 19.96 -59.80 14.92
CA LYS A 543 20.51 -60.58 16.02
C LYS A 543 20.72 -59.72 17.28
N GLN A 544 21.21 -58.48 17.13
CA GLN A 544 21.32 -57.53 18.24
C GLN A 544 19.99 -57.13 18.82
N ILE A 545 18.99 -56.86 17.99
CA ILE A 545 17.61 -56.57 18.44
C ILE A 545 17.04 -57.77 19.19
N ARG A 546 17.20 -58.99 18.68
CA ARG A 546 16.76 -60.22 19.37
C ARG A 546 17.44 -60.39 20.75
N LEU A 547 18.73 -60.11 20.85
CA LEU A 547 19.47 -60.15 22.09
C LEU A 547 19.05 -59.08 23.09
N SER A 548 18.64 -57.90 22.62
CA SER A 548 18.12 -56.83 23.52
C SER A 548 16.78 -57.20 24.14
N PHE A 549 15.94 -57.96 23.43
CA PHE A 549 14.68 -58.47 23.99
C PHE A 549 14.86 -59.63 24.96
N VAL A 550 15.99 -60.36 24.86
CA VAL A 550 16.26 -61.52 25.76
C VAL A 550 16.92 -61.11 27.07
N LYS A 551 17.60 -59.94 27.13
CA LYS A 551 18.16 -59.42 28.39
C LYS A 551 17.04 -58.82 29.24
N LYS A 552 16.49 -59.59 30.17
CA LYS A 552 15.61 -59.09 31.22
C LYS A 552 16.34 -58.01 32.03
N PRO A 553 15.70 -56.90 32.35
CA PRO A 553 16.30 -55.90 33.23
C PRO A 553 16.50 -56.55 34.62
N LYS A 554 17.73 -56.52 35.12
CA LYS A 554 18.00 -56.88 36.51
C LYS A 554 17.24 -55.90 37.41
N ARG A 555 16.19 -56.38 38.10
CA ARG A 555 15.59 -55.64 39.20
C ARG A 555 16.67 -55.43 40.26
N LYS A 556 17.05 -54.20 40.53
CA LYS A 556 17.73 -53.84 41.77
C LYS A 556 16.70 -53.96 42.88
N MET A 557 16.86 -54.98 43.71
CA MET A 557 16.28 -55.02 45.06
C MET A 557 17.28 -54.27 45.96
N GLY A 558 16.82 -53.26 46.63
CA GLY A 558 17.42 -52.53 47.70
C GLY A 558 16.36 -51.70 48.34
#